data_edfd2e08edf51268307fc3647e77753e
#
_entry.id   edfd2e08edf51268307fc3647e77753e
#
_cell.length_a   1.000
_cell.length_b   1.000
_cell.length_c   1.000
_cell.angle_alpha   90.00
_cell.angle_beta   90.00
_cell.angle_gamma   90.00
#
_symmetry.space_group_name_H-M   'P 1'
#
loop_
_entity.id
_entity.type
_entity.pdbx_description
1 polymer ?
#
loop_
_entity_poly.entity_id
_entity_poly.type
_entity_poly.pdbx_seq_one_letter_code
_entity_poly.pdbx_strand_id
1 'polypeptide(L)'
;MKYEELLKLSGNFTKEFCKNINNSSEYSQAAKGWGVEFEGSIMWLMGASGEIKDDVRIYLNLKDGKCLGIKLLAPNEAPPRNPIVILRAPLNIWKEMRTKRSNPNQFIMSGRLKIEGNVSIIMRYSKAATELGKLAGRQTFLKKLFTEYDLG
;
A
#
# COMPACT_ATOMS: atom_id res chain seq x y z
N MET A 1 0.47 -19.77 3.10
CA MET A 1 -0.75 -19.21 2.50
C MET A 1 -0.41 -18.64 1.13
N LYS A 2 -1.18 -19.02 0.14
CA LYS A 2 -1.00 -18.57 -1.23
C LYS A 2 -2.05 -17.56 -1.63
N TYR A 3 -1.95 -17.02 -2.86
CA TYR A 3 -2.80 -15.93 -3.33
C TYR A 3 -4.30 -16.22 -3.19
N GLU A 4 -4.76 -17.44 -3.53
CA GLU A 4 -6.20 -17.77 -3.44
C GLU A 4 -6.72 -17.62 -2.02
N GLU A 5 -5.94 -18.03 -1.04
CA GLU A 5 -6.29 -17.88 0.38
C GLU A 5 -6.23 -16.42 0.82
N LEU A 6 -5.23 -15.69 0.35
CA LEU A 6 -5.11 -14.24 0.59
C LEU A 6 -6.32 -13.49 0.04
N LEU A 7 -6.75 -13.87 -1.17
CA LEU A 7 -7.90 -13.25 -1.81
C LEU A 7 -9.17 -13.48 -0.99
N LYS A 8 -9.37 -14.68 -0.47
CA LYS A 8 -10.50 -14.99 0.41
C LYS A 8 -10.41 -14.20 1.71
N LEU A 9 -9.23 -14.16 2.32
CA LEU A 9 -9.02 -13.41 3.56
C LEU A 9 -9.29 -11.93 3.37
N SER A 10 -8.98 -11.38 2.19
CA SER A 10 -9.16 -9.95 1.92
C SER A 10 -10.62 -9.52 1.96
N GLY A 11 -11.56 -10.42 1.61
CA GLY A 11 -12.98 -10.09 1.60
C GLY A 11 -13.27 -8.83 0.80
N ASN A 12 -13.86 -7.83 1.45
CA ASN A 12 -14.20 -6.54 0.83
C ASN A 12 -13.10 -5.48 0.99
N PHE A 13 -11.88 -5.89 1.32
CA PHE A 13 -10.78 -4.97 1.62
C PHE A 13 -10.61 -3.87 0.56
N THR A 14 -10.57 -4.23 -0.72
CA THR A 14 -10.30 -3.25 -1.77
C THR A 14 -11.38 -2.18 -1.84
N LYS A 15 -12.65 -2.55 -1.67
CA LYS A 15 -13.77 -1.61 -1.66
C LYS A 15 -13.78 -0.77 -0.39
N GLU A 16 -13.58 -1.39 0.77
CA GLU A 16 -13.59 -0.70 2.06
C GLU A 16 -12.45 0.31 2.15
N PHE A 17 -11.26 -0.09 1.73
CA PHE A 17 -10.10 0.81 1.78
C PHE A 17 -10.32 2.02 0.86
N CYS A 18 -10.77 1.77 -0.38
CA CYS A 18 -11.05 2.85 -1.32
C CYS A 18 -12.11 3.81 -0.77
N LYS A 19 -13.17 3.28 -0.18
CA LYS A 19 -14.22 4.08 0.47
C LYS A 19 -13.65 4.92 1.61
N ASN A 20 -12.81 4.33 2.46
CA ASN A 20 -12.23 5.04 3.59
C ASN A 20 -11.28 6.17 3.13
N ILE A 21 -10.54 5.94 2.06
CA ILE A 21 -9.73 6.99 1.43
C ILE A 21 -10.62 8.15 0.99
N ASN A 22 -11.71 7.84 0.29
CA ASN A 22 -12.63 8.85 -0.24
C ASN A 22 -13.36 9.61 0.85
N ASN A 23 -13.49 9.04 2.05
CA ASN A 23 -14.11 9.69 3.20
C ASN A 23 -13.12 10.44 4.10
N SER A 24 -11.82 10.44 3.76
CA SER A 24 -10.79 11.09 4.56
C SER A 24 -10.51 12.49 4.03
N SER A 25 -10.90 13.51 4.79
CA SER A 25 -10.60 14.89 4.44
C SER A 25 -9.09 15.17 4.56
N GLU A 26 -8.42 14.56 5.52
CA GLU A 26 -6.97 14.71 5.72
C GLU A 26 -6.20 14.20 4.52
N TYR A 27 -6.55 13.02 4.01
CA TYR A 27 -5.92 12.49 2.81
C TYR A 27 -6.26 13.34 1.60
N SER A 28 -7.52 13.69 1.42
CA SER A 28 -8.00 14.46 0.28
C SER A 28 -7.23 15.79 0.15
N GLN A 29 -7.03 16.48 1.25
CA GLN A 29 -6.28 17.74 1.27
C GLN A 29 -4.79 17.53 1.00
N ALA A 30 -4.19 16.54 1.65
CA ALA A 30 -2.76 16.25 1.50
C ALA A 30 -2.41 15.77 0.10
N ALA A 31 -3.31 15.07 -0.57
CA ALA A 31 -3.09 14.47 -1.89
C ALA A 31 -3.63 15.31 -3.05
N LYS A 32 -4.06 16.54 -2.79
CA LYS A 32 -4.55 17.42 -3.84
C LYS A 32 -3.44 17.63 -4.89
N GLY A 33 -3.79 17.44 -6.15
CA GLY A 33 -2.85 17.52 -7.27
C GLY A 33 -2.16 16.22 -7.63
N TRP A 34 -2.18 15.22 -6.76
CA TRP A 34 -1.58 13.92 -7.06
C TRP A 34 -2.27 13.27 -8.26
N GLY A 35 -1.47 12.89 -9.26
CA GLY A 35 -1.99 12.19 -10.43
C GLY A 35 -2.70 13.08 -11.46
N VAL A 36 -2.69 14.40 -11.29
CA VAL A 36 -3.34 15.34 -12.21
C VAL A 36 -2.46 15.58 -13.44
N GLU A 37 -1.17 15.86 -13.24
CA GLU A 37 -0.22 16.10 -14.32
C GLU A 37 0.72 14.92 -14.58
N PHE A 38 0.49 13.80 -13.91
CA PHE A 38 1.29 12.59 -14.02
C PHE A 38 0.42 11.38 -13.69
N GLU A 39 0.95 10.17 -13.93
CA GLU A 39 0.24 8.93 -13.58
C GLU A 39 0.15 8.82 -12.05
N GLY A 40 -1.06 8.69 -11.51
CA GLY A 40 -1.28 8.67 -10.06
C GLY A 40 -1.38 7.28 -9.43
N SER A 41 -1.32 6.21 -10.24
CA SER A 41 -1.37 4.87 -9.66
C SER A 41 -0.06 4.51 -8.97
N ILE A 42 -0.19 3.77 -7.86
CA ILE A 42 0.95 3.27 -7.09
C ILE A 42 0.73 1.80 -6.78
N MET A 43 1.79 1.11 -6.42
CA MET A 43 1.68 -0.27 -5.96
C MET A 43 2.46 -0.47 -4.68
N TRP A 44 1.85 -1.15 -3.72
CA TRP A 44 2.53 -1.67 -2.55
C TRP A 44 2.83 -3.13 -2.79
N LEU A 45 4.10 -3.49 -2.77
CA LEU A 45 4.54 -4.86 -2.93
C LEU A 45 5.09 -5.34 -1.60
N MET A 46 4.32 -6.20 -0.95
CA MET A 46 4.68 -6.82 0.32
C MET A 46 5.20 -8.22 0.01
N GLY A 47 6.52 -8.39 0.09
CA GLY A 47 7.17 -9.63 -0.33
C GLY A 47 6.81 -10.80 0.57
N ALA A 48 6.66 -11.98 -0.04
CA ALA A 48 6.37 -13.22 0.65
C ALA A 48 7.34 -13.44 1.82
N SER A 49 6.80 -13.86 2.96
CA SER A 49 7.59 -14.00 4.18
C SER A 49 6.86 -14.95 5.14
N GLY A 50 7.62 -15.82 5.82
CA GLY A 50 7.06 -16.75 6.78
C GLY A 50 5.97 -17.65 6.19
N GLU A 51 4.80 -17.63 6.80
CA GLU A 51 3.65 -18.45 6.34
C GLU A 51 3.01 -17.96 5.05
N ILE A 52 3.31 -16.73 4.63
CA ILE A 52 2.75 -16.15 3.41
C ILE A 52 3.70 -16.46 2.24
N LYS A 53 3.26 -17.30 1.30
CA LYS A 53 4.10 -17.85 0.26
C LYS A 53 4.08 -17.11 -1.07
N ASP A 54 3.06 -16.24 -1.28
CA ASP A 54 2.99 -15.36 -2.44
C ASP A 54 3.11 -13.91 -2.01
N ASP A 55 3.65 -13.07 -2.88
CA ASP A 55 3.70 -11.63 -2.63
C ASP A 55 2.29 -11.07 -2.54
N VAL A 56 2.09 -10.12 -1.63
CA VAL A 56 0.85 -9.35 -1.53
C VAL A 56 1.05 -8.07 -2.31
N ARG A 57 0.36 -7.93 -3.43
CA ARG A 57 0.54 -6.80 -4.34
C ARG A 57 -0.76 -5.99 -4.38
N ILE A 58 -0.71 -4.82 -3.77
CA ILE A 58 -1.87 -3.93 -3.68
C ILE A 58 -1.67 -2.78 -4.66
N TYR A 59 -2.53 -2.72 -5.68
CA TYR A 59 -2.53 -1.67 -6.68
C TYR A 59 -3.56 -0.61 -6.30
N LEU A 60 -3.14 0.65 -6.25
CA LEU A 60 -3.99 1.77 -5.86
C LEU A 60 -4.04 2.78 -7.01
N ASN A 61 -5.22 3.02 -7.53
CA ASN A 61 -5.45 4.04 -8.56
C ASN A 61 -5.96 5.30 -7.86
N LEU A 62 -5.08 6.29 -7.74
CA LEU A 62 -5.32 7.50 -6.95
C LEU A 62 -5.22 8.73 -7.85
N LYS A 63 -6.12 9.70 -7.64
CA LYS A 63 -6.07 10.95 -8.38
C LYS A 63 -6.72 12.08 -7.59
N ASP A 64 -5.97 13.15 -7.41
CA ASP A 64 -6.44 14.42 -6.84
C ASP A 64 -7.17 14.23 -5.50
N GLY A 65 -6.56 13.45 -4.61
CA GLY A 65 -7.10 13.19 -3.29
C GLY A 65 -8.22 12.15 -3.25
N LYS A 66 -8.46 11.45 -4.35
CA LYS A 66 -9.52 10.43 -4.44
C LYS A 66 -8.95 9.07 -4.81
N CYS A 67 -9.62 8.03 -4.32
CA CYS A 67 -9.37 6.66 -4.74
C CYS A 67 -10.34 6.32 -5.86
N LEU A 68 -9.79 5.93 -7.03
CA LEU A 68 -10.58 5.51 -8.19
C LEU A 68 -10.75 4.00 -8.23
N GLY A 69 -9.96 3.25 -7.48
CA GLY A 69 -10.05 1.81 -7.38
C GLY A 69 -8.80 1.22 -6.75
N ILE A 70 -8.98 0.08 -6.09
CA ILE A 70 -7.89 -0.69 -5.48
C ILE A 70 -8.05 -2.13 -5.93
N LYS A 71 -6.93 -2.79 -6.21
CA LYS A 71 -6.94 -4.18 -6.64
C LYS A 71 -5.83 -4.98 -5.95
N LEU A 72 -6.19 -6.17 -5.47
CA LEU A 72 -5.21 -7.14 -4.99
C LEU A 72 -4.80 -7.99 -6.19
N LEU A 73 -3.57 -7.82 -6.67
CA LEU A 73 -3.10 -8.48 -7.90
C LEU A 73 -2.62 -9.90 -7.61
N ALA A 74 -2.92 -10.82 -8.55
CA ALA A 74 -2.35 -12.17 -8.53
C ALA A 74 -0.84 -12.10 -8.82
N PRO A 75 -0.05 -13.14 -8.42
CA PRO A 75 1.42 -13.10 -8.55
C PRO A 75 1.95 -12.70 -9.93
N ASN A 76 1.28 -13.15 -11.00
CA ASN A 76 1.73 -12.87 -12.37
C ASN A 76 0.82 -11.90 -13.12
N GLU A 77 -0.09 -11.24 -12.40
CA GLU A 77 -1.02 -10.31 -13.01
C GLU A 77 -0.35 -8.95 -13.24
N ALA A 78 -0.44 -8.43 -14.47
CA ALA A 78 0.04 -7.09 -14.75
C ALA A 78 -0.90 -6.06 -14.12
N PRO A 79 -0.37 -4.95 -13.56
CA PRO A 79 -1.23 -3.88 -13.09
C PRO A 79 -1.98 -3.22 -14.25
N PRO A 80 -3.20 -2.70 -14.02
CA PRO A 80 -3.99 -2.06 -15.07
C PRO A 80 -3.27 -0.87 -15.72
N ARG A 81 -2.47 -0.15 -14.94
CA ARG A 81 -1.67 0.97 -15.41
C ARG A 81 -0.26 0.81 -14.85
N ASN A 82 0.73 1.41 -15.52
CA ASN A 82 2.11 1.37 -15.03
C ASN A 82 2.25 2.30 -13.83
N PRO A 83 2.45 1.77 -12.59
CA PRO A 83 2.50 2.63 -11.41
C PRO A 83 3.66 3.63 -11.49
N ILE A 84 3.41 4.86 -11.01
CA ILE A 84 4.48 5.86 -10.95
C ILE A 84 5.54 5.49 -9.91
N VAL A 85 5.12 4.83 -8.84
CA VAL A 85 6.03 4.29 -7.83
C VAL A 85 5.56 2.93 -7.36
N ILE A 86 6.52 2.09 -6.98
CA ILE A 86 6.28 0.82 -6.30
C ILE A 86 7.04 0.89 -4.98
N LEU A 87 6.33 0.69 -3.88
CA LEU A 87 6.95 0.56 -2.56
C LEU A 87 7.12 -0.92 -2.28
N ARG A 88 8.36 -1.36 -2.12
CA ARG A 88 8.72 -2.78 -2.00
C ARG A 88 9.44 -3.05 -0.69
N ALA A 89 8.92 -4.01 0.07
CA ALA A 89 9.57 -4.55 1.27
C ALA A 89 8.96 -5.91 1.58
N PRO A 90 9.68 -6.78 2.31
CA PRO A 90 9.07 -8.02 2.81
C PRO A 90 7.91 -7.72 3.76
N LEU A 91 6.97 -8.66 3.87
CA LEU A 91 5.81 -8.50 4.75
C LEU A 91 6.18 -8.19 6.19
N ASN A 92 7.25 -8.83 6.72
CA ASN A 92 7.68 -8.56 8.09
C ASN A 92 8.13 -7.11 8.31
N ILE A 93 8.66 -6.46 7.28
CA ILE A 93 9.03 -5.04 7.34
C ILE A 93 7.78 -4.15 7.32
N TRP A 94 6.78 -4.48 6.51
CA TRP A 94 5.50 -3.77 6.52
C TRP A 94 4.83 -3.87 7.89
N LYS A 95 4.87 -5.06 8.50
CA LYS A 95 4.37 -5.28 9.86
C LYS A 95 5.09 -4.38 10.85
N GLU A 96 6.42 -4.30 10.76
CA GLU A 96 7.23 -3.47 11.66
C GLU A 96 6.88 -1.99 11.53
N MET A 97 6.72 -1.50 10.30
CA MET A 97 6.31 -0.12 10.07
C MET A 97 4.97 0.19 10.73
N ARG A 98 4.01 -0.72 10.60
CA ARG A 98 2.69 -0.57 11.22
C ARG A 98 2.77 -0.58 12.75
N THR A 99 3.50 -1.53 13.31
CA THR A 99 3.59 -1.73 14.76
C THR A 99 4.30 -0.57 15.46
N LYS A 100 5.40 -0.11 14.89
CA LYS A 100 6.23 0.94 15.49
C LYS A 100 5.72 2.35 15.21
N ARG A 101 4.69 2.48 14.37
CA ARG A 101 4.16 3.79 13.93
C ARG A 101 5.27 4.73 13.45
N SER A 102 6.33 4.15 12.90
CA SER A 102 7.49 4.90 12.46
C SER A 102 7.20 5.63 11.17
N ASN A 103 7.85 6.77 10.98
CA ASN A 103 7.82 7.48 9.72
C ASN A 103 8.41 6.57 8.62
N PRO A 104 7.69 6.33 7.51
CA PRO A 104 8.20 5.50 6.42
C PRO A 104 9.59 5.94 5.92
N ASN A 105 9.91 7.22 6.04
CA ASN A 105 11.20 7.76 5.60
C ASN A 105 12.39 7.07 6.29
N GLN A 106 12.26 6.66 7.55
CA GLN A 106 13.32 5.96 8.25
C GLN A 106 13.62 4.60 7.61
N PHE A 107 12.58 3.89 7.16
CA PHE A 107 12.73 2.61 6.48
C PHE A 107 13.31 2.78 5.08
N ILE A 108 12.97 3.87 4.41
CA ILE A 108 13.55 4.20 3.10
C ILE A 108 15.04 4.52 3.25
N MET A 109 15.40 5.36 4.21
CA MET A 109 16.79 5.77 4.44
C MET A 109 17.69 4.60 4.84
N SER A 110 17.15 3.64 5.60
CA SER A 110 17.89 2.44 5.99
C SER A 110 17.93 1.36 4.90
N GLY A 111 17.25 1.57 3.78
CA GLY A 111 17.19 0.59 2.68
C GLY A 111 16.23 -0.57 2.93
N ARG A 112 15.45 -0.52 4.00
CA ARG A 112 14.50 -1.59 4.36
C ARG A 112 13.21 -1.51 3.56
N LEU A 113 12.80 -0.30 3.18
CA LEU A 113 11.69 -0.06 2.24
C LEU A 113 12.28 0.58 0.99
N LYS A 114 12.09 -0.08 -0.15
CA LYS A 114 12.63 0.40 -1.42
C LYS A 114 11.54 1.10 -2.22
N ILE A 115 11.91 2.20 -2.86
CA ILE A 115 11.04 2.92 -3.79
C ILE A 115 11.55 2.67 -5.20
N GLU A 116 10.71 2.11 -6.05
CA GLU A 116 10.97 1.99 -7.49
C GLU A 116 10.14 3.04 -8.21
N GLY A 117 10.75 3.80 -9.13
CA GLY A 117 10.07 4.82 -9.91
C GLY A 117 10.44 6.24 -9.49
N ASN A 118 9.48 7.15 -9.51
CA ASN A 118 9.74 8.58 -9.28
C ASN A 118 9.80 8.91 -7.77
N VAL A 119 11.00 8.84 -7.21
CA VAL A 119 11.23 9.11 -5.78
C VAL A 119 10.89 10.55 -5.40
N SER A 120 11.25 11.52 -6.24
CA SER A 120 11.03 12.93 -5.91
C SER A 120 9.55 13.27 -5.78
N ILE A 121 8.69 12.64 -6.57
CA ILE A 121 7.24 12.85 -6.47
C ILE A 121 6.70 12.33 -5.15
N ILE A 122 7.11 11.13 -4.73
CA ILE A 122 6.61 10.57 -3.46
C ILE A 122 7.05 11.42 -2.27
N MET A 123 8.25 12.01 -2.35
CA MET A 123 8.75 12.89 -1.29
C MET A 123 7.97 14.20 -1.20
N ARG A 124 7.54 14.75 -2.35
CA ARG A 124 6.72 15.97 -2.37
C ARG A 124 5.36 15.76 -1.73
N TYR A 125 4.83 14.53 -1.78
CA TYR A 125 3.53 14.17 -1.22
C TYR A 125 3.66 13.29 0.03
N SER A 126 4.71 13.49 0.82
CA SER A 126 4.98 12.65 2.00
C SER A 126 3.83 12.65 3.00
N LYS A 127 3.14 13.79 3.17
CA LYS A 127 1.99 13.87 4.06
C LYS A 127 0.84 12.99 3.57
N ALA A 128 0.59 12.98 2.26
CA ALA A 128 -0.42 12.09 1.66
C ALA A 128 -0.07 10.64 1.89
N ALA A 129 1.20 10.27 1.72
CA ALA A 129 1.67 8.91 1.97
C ALA A 129 1.46 8.51 3.43
N THR A 130 1.72 9.42 4.37
CA THR A 130 1.51 9.18 5.80
C THR A 130 0.02 8.95 6.10
N GLU A 131 -0.86 9.79 5.56
CA GLU A 131 -2.30 9.65 5.77
C GLU A 131 -2.83 8.35 5.16
N LEU A 132 -2.32 7.99 3.98
CA LEU A 132 -2.69 6.73 3.32
C LEU A 132 -2.28 5.53 4.19
N GLY A 133 -1.09 5.58 4.77
CA GLY A 133 -0.60 4.54 5.68
C GLY A 133 -1.45 4.40 6.93
N LYS A 134 -1.92 5.51 7.50
CA LYS A 134 -2.82 5.48 8.66
C LYS A 134 -4.14 4.78 8.32
N LEU A 135 -4.71 5.11 7.16
CA LEU A 135 -5.96 4.48 6.69
C LEU A 135 -5.76 2.99 6.44
N ALA A 136 -4.64 2.61 5.85
CA ALA A 136 -4.29 1.21 5.62
C ALA A 136 -4.20 0.44 6.93
N GLY A 137 -3.61 1.05 7.96
CA GLY A 137 -3.45 0.42 9.28
C GLY A 137 -4.76 0.08 9.96
N ARG A 138 -5.86 0.70 9.56
CA ARG A 138 -7.20 0.43 10.10
C ARG A 138 -7.93 -0.69 9.37
N GLN A 139 -7.41 -1.18 8.24
CA GLN A 139 -8.09 -2.18 7.43
C GLN A 139 -7.99 -3.56 8.08
N THR A 140 -9.14 -4.23 8.21
CA THR A 140 -9.22 -5.55 8.86
C THR A 140 -8.33 -6.59 8.21
N PHE A 141 -8.28 -6.62 6.88
CA PHE A 141 -7.42 -7.55 6.14
C PHE A 141 -5.95 -7.40 6.54
N LEU A 142 -5.44 -6.18 6.55
CA LEU A 142 -4.04 -5.93 6.89
C LEU A 142 -3.75 -6.21 8.38
N LYS A 143 -4.71 -5.89 9.26
CA LYS A 143 -4.58 -6.24 10.68
C LYS A 143 -4.43 -7.74 10.85
N LYS A 144 -5.30 -8.53 10.23
CA LYS A 144 -5.25 -9.99 10.30
C LYS A 144 -3.95 -10.53 9.74
N LEU A 145 -3.55 -10.01 8.57
CA LEU A 145 -2.33 -10.45 7.91
C LEU A 145 -1.11 -10.25 8.80
N PHE A 146 -1.03 -9.12 9.49
CA PHE A 146 0.13 -8.77 10.31
C PHE A 146 0.07 -9.35 11.73
N THR A 147 -1.08 -9.81 12.22
CA THR A 147 -1.21 -10.28 13.61
C THR A 147 -1.48 -11.78 13.73
N GLU A 148 -2.10 -12.40 12.74
CA GLU A 148 -2.53 -13.80 12.82
C GLU A 148 -1.57 -14.79 12.16
N TYR A 149 -0.57 -14.30 11.42
CA TYR A 149 0.35 -15.14 10.66
C TYR A 149 1.78 -14.87 11.07
N ASP A 150 2.59 -15.94 11.05
CA ASP A 150 4.02 -15.83 11.26
C ASP A 150 4.67 -15.32 9.96
N LEU A 151 5.28 -14.17 10.03
CA LEU A 151 5.92 -13.52 8.88
C LEU A 151 7.45 -13.65 8.89
N GLY A 152 7.95 -14.55 9.74
CA GLY A 152 9.40 -14.80 9.82
C GLY A 152 10.13 -13.98 10.85
#